data_4c5ae8ecea904c4a43a64e995fa10f5b
#
_entry.id   4c5ae8ecea904c4a43a64e995fa10f5b
#
_cell.length_a   1.000
_cell.length_b   1.000
_cell.length_c   1.000
_cell.angle_alpha   90.00
_cell.angle_beta   90.00
_cell.angle_gamma   90.00
#
_symmetry.space_group_name_H-M   'P 1'
#
loop_
_entity.id
_entity.type
_entity.pdbx_description
1 polymer ?
#
loop_
_entity_poly.entity_id
_entity_poly.type
_entity_poly.pdbx_seq_one_letter_code
_entity_poly.pdbx_strand_id
1 'polypeptide(L)'
;MTDSAPDSSARLMRPLLLTSVLVHSAFVGSRVAVTLYAIKLGASAFDVGLLMALYGLLPMALSVAAGRFIDRVGVLKPMIISAFALSLCLMLPFALPGMAVLYVTSALSGLVFVFYMISIQNTTGHIGLPSELTANFNKLSVSFSISGFLGPVLAGFAIDSLGHRATFLVLALCALPGAAVLVLSKVKLPGTAPRARDAKKVRLAELLLDRRLQRVFIASALLSIAWDAFAFAIPLYGSRLGLSASVIGLVLGAFAAATFTIRLFLPALSRRHKPWKLIFISMLCCCACYALLPLTDNVATLLPLAFALGLGLGMSQPMVLSLIHTAAPEGRAGEAVGVRSALVTFSQTAMPLLFGALGATLGMAPVFITMSVLLAGGAWFVRRTRAQP
;
A
#
# COMPACT_ATOMS: atom_id res chain seq x y z
N MET A 1 -7.90 -40.81 8.46
CA MET A 1 -6.57 -40.59 9.05
C MET A 1 -5.64 -40.19 7.93
N THR A 2 -5.45 -38.88 7.70
CA THR A 2 -4.41 -38.35 6.80
C THR A 2 -3.82 -37.13 7.47
N ASP A 3 -2.74 -37.39 8.17
CA ASP A 3 -1.96 -36.44 9.00
C ASP A 3 -0.98 -35.61 8.16
N SER A 4 -1.44 -35.00 7.05
CA SER A 4 -0.58 -34.30 6.08
C SER A 4 -0.90 -32.82 5.82
N ALA A 5 -1.81 -32.21 6.58
CA ALA A 5 -2.29 -30.85 6.27
C ALA A 5 -1.36 -29.69 6.68
N PRO A 6 -0.67 -29.67 7.84
CA PRO A 6 0.10 -28.47 8.24
C PRO A 6 1.41 -28.28 7.44
N ASP A 7 2.05 -29.38 7.04
CA ASP A 7 3.34 -29.32 6.33
C ASP A 7 3.18 -28.93 4.85
N SER A 8 2.02 -29.23 4.26
CA SER A 8 1.72 -28.86 2.87
C SER A 8 1.40 -27.38 2.72
N SER A 9 0.64 -26.78 3.63
CA SER A 9 0.32 -25.34 3.59
C SER A 9 1.56 -24.48 3.82
N ALA A 10 2.44 -24.88 4.73
CA ALA A 10 3.71 -24.18 4.97
C ALA A 10 4.65 -24.25 3.76
N ARG A 11 4.74 -25.38 3.06
CA ARG A 11 5.54 -25.54 1.84
C ARG A 11 5.04 -24.66 0.70
N LEU A 12 3.72 -24.45 0.57
CA LEU A 12 3.12 -23.56 -0.43
C LEU A 12 3.31 -22.10 -0.08
N MET A 13 3.20 -21.74 1.20
CA MET A 13 3.30 -20.35 1.66
C MET A 13 4.70 -19.76 1.53
N ARG A 14 5.77 -20.53 1.81
CA ARG A 14 7.16 -20.03 1.78
C ARG A 14 7.54 -19.37 0.45
N PRO A 15 7.40 -20.02 -0.73
CA PRO A 15 7.70 -19.38 -2.01
C PRO A 15 6.82 -18.18 -2.31
N LEU A 16 5.55 -18.19 -1.89
CA LEU A 16 4.66 -17.04 -2.05
C LEU A 16 5.08 -15.82 -1.22
N LEU A 17 5.52 -16.04 0.02
CA LEU A 17 6.01 -14.96 0.86
C LEU A 17 7.32 -14.39 0.33
N LEU A 18 8.22 -15.24 -0.14
CA LEU A 18 9.50 -14.81 -0.72
C LEU A 18 9.29 -14.00 -2.00
N THR A 19 8.49 -14.52 -2.93
CA THR A 19 8.16 -13.74 -4.15
C THR A 19 7.43 -12.44 -3.82
N SER A 20 6.56 -12.44 -2.79
CA SER A 20 5.90 -11.22 -2.31
C SER A 20 6.91 -10.18 -1.83
N VAL A 21 7.89 -10.57 -1.02
CA VAL A 21 8.93 -9.65 -0.54
C VAL A 21 9.71 -9.07 -1.73
N LEU A 22 10.14 -9.89 -2.66
CA LEU A 22 10.98 -9.45 -3.78
C LEU A 22 10.23 -8.55 -4.76
N VAL A 23 9.08 -9.01 -5.26
CA VAL A 23 8.29 -8.27 -6.27
C VAL A 23 7.69 -6.99 -5.70
N HIS A 24 7.16 -7.05 -4.48
CA HIS A 24 6.58 -5.86 -3.84
C HIS A 24 7.66 -4.86 -3.42
N SER A 25 8.88 -5.29 -3.01
CA SER A 25 10.00 -4.37 -2.75
C SER A 25 10.41 -3.63 -4.02
N ALA A 26 10.51 -4.33 -5.16
CA ALA A 26 10.79 -3.70 -6.43
C ALA A 26 9.72 -2.68 -6.83
N PHE A 27 8.44 -3.02 -6.63
CA PHE A 27 7.32 -2.12 -6.91
C PHE A 27 7.32 -0.88 -6.01
N VAL A 28 7.45 -1.03 -4.69
CA VAL A 28 7.47 0.11 -3.75
C VAL A 28 8.73 0.95 -3.93
N GLY A 29 9.88 0.30 -4.14
CA GLY A 29 11.15 0.98 -4.45
C GLY A 29 11.08 1.77 -5.76
N SER A 30 10.37 1.25 -6.78
CA SER A 30 10.20 1.95 -8.05
C SER A 30 9.45 3.27 -7.92
N ARG A 31 8.48 3.36 -7.01
CA ARG A 31 7.78 4.63 -6.73
C ARG A 31 8.73 5.69 -6.19
N VAL A 32 9.66 5.32 -5.31
CA VAL A 32 10.70 6.22 -4.81
C VAL A 32 11.68 6.59 -5.92
N ALA A 33 12.16 5.60 -6.68
CA ALA A 33 13.10 5.83 -7.78
C ALA A 33 12.50 6.73 -8.87
N VAL A 34 11.26 6.51 -9.29
CA VAL A 34 10.54 7.35 -10.25
C VAL A 34 10.41 8.77 -9.73
N THR A 35 9.99 8.95 -8.47
CA THR A 35 9.83 10.29 -7.86
C THR A 35 11.16 11.05 -7.84
N LEU A 36 12.22 10.44 -7.30
CA LEU A 36 13.52 11.11 -7.17
C LEU A 36 14.19 11.34 -8.52
N TYR A 37 14.01 10.43 -9.49
CA TYR A 37 14.52 10.64 -10.83
C TYR A 37 13.76 11.74 -11.58
N ALA A 38 12.43 11.81 -11.44
CA ALA A 38 11.63 12.89 -11.99
C ALA A 38 12.07 14.26 -11.44
N ILE A 39 12.29 14.37 -10.13
CA ILE A 39 12.80 15.59 -9.49
C ILE A 39 14.18 15.97 -10.08
N LYS A 40 15.07 15.00 -10.26
CA LYS A 40 16.38 15.24 -10.92
C LYS A 40 16.25 15.74 -12.34
N LEU A 41 15.19 15.33 -13.05
CA LEU A 41 14.88 15.81 -14.40
C LEU A 41 14.16 17.17 -14.43
N GLY A 42 13.97 17.81 -13.27
CA GLY A 42 13.33 19.11 -13.15
C GLY A 42 11.79 19.07 -13.08
N ALA A 43 11.21 17.89 -12.78
CA ALA A 43 9.76 17.73 -12.64
C ALA A 43 9.20 18.59 -11.51
N SER A 44 8.04 19.19 -11.74
CA SER A 44 7.25 19.87 -10.71
C SER A 44 6.61 18.86 -9.75
N ALA A 45 6.12 19.35 -8.61
CA ALA A 45 5.36 18.51 -7.69
C ALA A 45 4.08 17.95 -8.34
N PHE A 46 3.50 18.67 -9.32
CA PHE A 46 2.34 18.19 -10.08
C PHE A 46 2.72 17.01 -11.00
N ASP A 47 3.85 17.07 -11.68
CA ASP A 47 4.34 15.96 -12.52
C ASP A 47 4.58 14.71 -11.68
N VAL A 48 5.17 14.86 -10.49
CA VAL A 48 5.33 13.75 -9.53
C VAL A 48 3.98 13.22 -9.08
N GLY A 49 3.01 14.10 -8.82
CA GLY A 49 1.64 13.72 -8.49
C GLY A 49 0.99 12.90 -9.61
N LEU A 50 1.18 13.30 -10.86
CA LEU A 50 0.69 12.60 -12.03
C LEU A 50 1.37 11.22 -12.20
N LEU A 51 2.69 11.15 -12.02
CA LEU A 51 3.42 9.87 -12.03
C LEU A 51 2.88 8.90 -10.96
N MET A 52 2.63 9.38 -9.75
CA MET A 52 2.09 8.55 -8.67
C MET A 52 0.63 8.16 -8.92
N ALA A 53 -0.18 9.04 -9.50
CA ALA A 53 -1.56 8.72 -9.89
C ALA A 53 -1.62 7.61 -10.96
N LEU A 54 -0.68 7.59 -11.90
CA LEU A 54 -0.61 6.57 -12.96
C LEU A 54 -0.37 5.16 -12.40
N TYR A 55 0.34 5.02 -11.27
CA TYR A 55 0.45 3.72 -10.58
C TYR A 55 -0.91 3.18 -10.10
N GLY A 56 -1.91 4.04 -9.85
CA GLY A 56 -3.25 3.67 -9.40
C GLY A 56 -4.32 3.68 -10.49
N LEU A 57 -4.16 4.51 -11.52
CA LEU A 57 -5.21 4.78 -12.52
C LEU A 57 -5.61 3.54 -13.32
N LEU A 58 -4.65 2.84 -13.92
CA LEU A 58 -4.92 1.61 -14.66
C LEU A 58 -5.41 0.46 -13.76
N PRO A 59 -4.81 0.21 -12.59
CA PRO A 59 -5.38 -0.68 -11.59
C PRO A 59 -6.83 -0.38 -11.24
N MET A 60 -7.18 0.87 -11.01
CA MET A 60 -8.55 1.29 -10.68
C MET A 60 -9.53 0.91 -11.80
N ALA A 61 -9.17 1.16 -13.05
CA ALA A 61 -10.03 0.88 -14.19
C ALA A 61 -10.13 -0.62 -14.52
N LEU A 62 -9.04 -1.37 -14.35
CA LEU A 62 -8.90 -2.72 -14.89
C LEU A 62 -8.91 -3.84 -13.85
N SER A 63 -8.96 -3.54 -12.54
CA SER A 63 -8.92 -4.56 -11.47
C SER A 63 -10.00 -5.63 -11.59
N VAL A 64 -11.23 -5.25 -11.96
CA VAL A 64 -12.33 -6.20 -12.15
C VAL A 64 -12.09 -7.10 -13.38
N ALA A 65 -11.56 -6.53 -14.47
CA ALA A 65 -11.22 -7.30 -15.66
C ALA A 65 -10.03 -8.24 -15.39
N ALA A 66 -9.02 -7.77 -14.65
CA ALA A 66 -7.89 -8.57 -14.22
C ALA A 66 -8.33 -9.76 -13.32
N GLY A 67 -9.22 -9.51 -12.37
CA GLY A 67 -9.79 -10.58 -11.54
C GLY A 67 -10.51 -11.64 -12.37
N ARG A 68 -11.40 -11.25 -13.30
CA ARG A 68 -12.09 -12.17 -14.20
C ARG A 68 -11.14 -12.96 -15.11
N PHE A 69 -10.06 -12.34 -15.54
CA PHE A 69 -9.03 -13.01 -16.34
C PHE A 69 -8.31 -14.08 -15.50
N ILE A 70 -7.89 -13.73 -14.28
CA ILE A 70 -7.23 -14.64 -13.34
C ILE A 70 -8.13 -15.82 -12.99
N ASP A 71 -9.43 -15.59 -12.78
CA ASP A 71 -10.40 -16.66 -12.49
C ASP A 71 -10.53 -17.67 -13.67
N ARG A 72 -10.29 -17.21 -14.92
CA ARG A 72 -10.36 -18.08 -16.11
C ARG A 72 -9.07 -18.85 -16.36
N VAL A 73 -7.90 -18.21 -16.18
CA VAL A 73 -6.60 -18.80 -16.57
C VAL A 73 -5.85 -19.39 -15.39
N GLY A 74 -6.36 -19.20 -14.16
CA GLY A 74 -5.69 -19.59 -12.90
C GLY A 74 -4.72 -18.53 -12.43
N VAL A 75 -4.26 -18.67 -11.17
CA VAL A 75 -3.46 -17.65 -10.46
C VAL A 75 -1.97 -17.69 -10.80
N LEU A 76 -1.40 -18.86 -11.09
CA LEU A 76 0.05 -19.03 -11.21
C LEU A 76 0.64 -18.32 -12.44
N LYS A 77 0.05 -18.53 -13.62
CA LYS A 77 0.52 -17.92 -14.87
C LYS A 77 0.49 -16.39 -14.80
N PRO A 78 -0.62 -15.72 -14.43
CA PRO A 78 -0.65 -14.26 -14.28
C PRO A 78 0.38 -13.77 -13.26
N MET A 79 0.60 -14.47 -12.15
CA MET A 79 1.55 -14.07 -11.12
C MET A 79 3.00 -14.11 -11.63
N ILE A 80 3.40 -15.16 -12.35
CA ILE A 80 4.74 -15.30 -12.96
C ILE A 80 4.92 -14.22 -14.04
N ILE A 81 3.96 -14.12 -14.97
CA ILE A 81 4.03 -13.14 -16.07
C ILE A 81 4.12 -11.71 -15.52
N SER A 82 3.34 -11.40 -14.48
CA SER A 82 3.36 -10.07 -13.88
C SER A 82 4.68 -9.76 -13.17
N ALA A 83 5.27 -10.73 -12.46
CA ALA A 83 6.57 -10.54 -11.81
C ALA A 83 7.68 -10.28 -12.84
N PHE A 84 7.66 -11.02 -13.95
CA PHE A 84 8.60 -10.82 -15.07
C PHE A 84 8.35 -9.50 -15.81
N ALA A 85 7.08 -9.19 -16.12
CA ALA A 85 6.71 -7.96 -16.80
C ALA A 85 7.03 -6.72 -15.98
N LEU A 86 6.92 -6.79 -14.64
CA LEU A 86 7.36 -5.69 -13.77
C LEU A 86 8.86 -5.42 -13.93
N SER A 87 9.69 -6.48 -13.98
CA SER A 87 11.12 -6.32 -14.24
C SER A 87 11.38 -5.63 -15.59
N LEU A 88 10.66 -6.03 -16.64
CA LEU A 88 10.79 -5.38 -17.96
C LEU A 88 10.36 -3.91 -17.92
N CYS A 89 9.25 -3.58 -17.25
CA CYS A 89 8.82 -2.19 -17.08
C CYS A 89 9.88 -1.36 -16.35
N LEU A 90 10.53 -1.92 -15.33
CA LEU A 90 11.58 -1.23 -14.60
C LEU A 90 12.89 -1.09 -15.38
N MET A 91 13.15 -1.92 -16.40
CA MET A 91 14.28 -1.74 -17.29
C MET A 91 14.12 -0.55 -18.27
N LEU A 92 12.90 -0.07 -18.51
CA LEU A 92 12.66 1.03 -19.44
C LEU A 92 13.41 2.31 -19.05
N PRO A 93 13.35 2.85 -17.82
CA PRO A 93 14.07 4.07 -17.46
C PRO A 93 15.60 3.88 -17.40
N PHE A 94 16.08 2.64 -17.25
CA PHE A 94 17.49 2.33 -17.38
C PHE A 94 17.95 2.45 -18.84
N ALA A 95 17.19 1.88 -19.77
CA ALA A 95 17.53 1.90 -21.19
C ALA A 95 17.28 3.26 -21.84
N LEU A 96 16.13 3.86 -21.58
CA LEU A 96 15.63 5.09 -22.21
C LEU A 96 15.42 6.18 -21.14
N PRO A 97 16.26 7.22 -21.08
CA PRO A 97 16.09 8.29 -20.12
C PRO A 97 15.00 9.28 -20.55
N GLY A 98 14.33 9.90 -19.57
CA GLY A 98 13.41 11.01 -19.81
C GLY A 98 12.06 10.87 -19.11
N MET A 99 11.36 12.00 -18.99
CA MET A 99 10.07 12.08 -18.30
C MET A 99 8.99 11.20 -18.95
N ALA A 100 8.93 11.16 -20.28
CA ALA A 100 7.94 10.34 -21.00
C ALA A 100 8.04 8.85 -20.63
N VAL A 101 9.27 8.36 -20.48
CA VAL A 101 9.50 6.96 -20.08
C VAL A 101 9.05 6.71 -18.64
N LEU A 102 9.23 7.68 -17.73
CA LEU A 102 8.75 7.56 -16.36
C LEU A 102 7.21 7.46 -16.28
N TYR A 103 6.48 8.24 -17.12
CA TYR A 103 5.01 8.12 -17.21
C TYR A 103 4.59 6.72 -17.69
N VAL A 104 5.21 6.21 -18.75
CA VAL A 104 4.94 4.87 -19.29
C VAL A 104 5.27 3.81 -18.23
N THR A 105 6.43 3.91 -17.58
CA THR A 105 6.85 2.97 -16.52
C THR A 105 5.88 2.97 -15.35
N SER A 106 5.43 4.14 -14.89
CA SER A 106 4.47 4.25 -13.79
C SER A 106 3.14 3.57 -14.12
N ALA A 107 2.59 3.87 -15.30
CA ALA A 107 1.33 3.29 -15.76
C ALA A 107 1.41 1.76 -15.93
N LEU A 108 2.45 1.28 -16.63
CA LEU A 108 2.62 -0.15 -16.88
C LEU A 108 2.96 -0.92 -15.60
N SER A 109 3.81 -0.37 -14.72
CA SER A 109 4.13 -1.00 -13.43
C SER A 109 2.89 -1.16 -12.55
N GLY A 110 2.03 -0.13 -12.49
CA GLY A 110 0.75 -0.21 -11.79
C GLY A 110 -0.16 -1.29 -12.36
N LEU A 111 -0.31 -1.31 -13.70
CA LEU A 111 -1.13 -2.29 -14.40
C LEU A 111 -0.65 -3.73 -14.15
N VAL A 112 0.63 -3.96 -14.32
CA VAL A 112 1.22 -5.29 -14.14
C VAL A 112 1.10 -5.74 -12.69
N PHE A 113 1.35 -4.82 -11.76
CA PHE A 113 1.31 -5.13 -10.33
C PHE A 113 -0.09 -5.48 -9.82
N VAL A 114 -1.17 -4.96 -10.41
CA VAL A 114 -2.53 -5.35 -9.99
C VAL A 114 -2.82 -6.82 -10.29
N PHE A 115 -2.34 -7.36 -11.42
CA PHE A 115 -2.47 -8.80 -11.72
C PHE A 115 -1.69 -9.65 -10.71
N TYR A 116 -0.48 -9.22 -10.36
CA TYR A 116 0.32 -9.87 -9.33
C TYR A 116 -0.40 -9.87 -7.98
N MET A 117 -0.91 -8.70 -7.56
CA MET A 117 -1.56 -8.51 -6.26
C MET A 117 -2.84 -9.32 -6.12
N ILE A 118 -3.68 -9.33 -7.16
CA ILE A 118 -4.92 -10.14 -7.15
C ILE A 118 -4.56 -11.63 -7.11
N SER A 119 -3.57 -12.07 -7.89
CA SER A 119 -3.16 -13.47 -7.93
C SER A 119 -2.64 -13.95 -6.57
N ILE A 120 -1.75 -13.19 -5.92
CA ILE A 120 -1.14 -13.60 -4.64
C ILE A 120 -2.17 -13.59 -3.50
N GLN A 121 -3.08 -12.60 -3.46
CA GLN A 121 -4.15 -12.55 -2.47
C GLN A 121 -5.15 -13.71 -2.67
N ASN A 122 -5.53 -13.99 -3.91
CA ASN A 122 -6.42 -15.10 -4.25
C ASN A 122 -5.77 -16.43 -3.84
N THR A 123 -4.50 -16.65 -4.18
CA THR A 123 -3.75 -17.84 -3.77
C THR A 123 -3.69 -17.99 -2.26
N THR A 124 -3.34 -16.92 -1.54
CA THR A 124 -3.27 -16.92 -0.07
C THR A 124 -4.60 -17.31 0.57
N GLY A 125 -5.70 -16.90 -0.04
CA GLY A 125 -7.06 -17.22 0.43
C GLY A 125 -7.48 -18.68 0.21
N HIS A 126 -6.77 -19.43 -0.62
CA HIS A 126 -7.09 -20.84 -0.93
C HIS A 126 -6.06 -21.86 -0.41
N ILE A 127 -5.02 -21.41 0.29
CA ILE A 127 -4.02 -22.29 0.89
C ILE A 127 -4.45 -22.70 2.29
N GLY A 128 -4.42 -24.03 2.54
CA GLY A 128 -4.70 -24.61 3.85
C GLY A 128 -6.18 -24.69 4.20
N LEU A 129 -6.45 -24.87 5.47
CA LEU A 129 -7.80 -24.99 6.01
C LEU A 129 -8.44 -23.59 6.21
N PRO A 130 -9.78 -23.50 6.24
CA PRO A 130 -10.47 -22.24 6.54
C PRO A 130 -10.03 -21.60 7.87
N SER A 131 -9.63 -22.40 8.87
CA SER A 131 -9.09 -21.95 10.14
C SER A 131 -7.73 -21.28 10.03
N GLU A 132 -6.94 -21.57 8.97
CA GLU A 132 -5.61 -20.99 8.72
C GLU A 132 -5.65 -19.69 7.91
N LEU A 133 -6.81 -19.34 7.36
CA LEU A 133 -6.99 -18.19 6.47
C LEU A 133 -6.44 -16.89 7.07
N THR A 134 -6.84 -16.58 8.30
CA THR A 134 -6.36 -15.39 9.01
C THR A 134 -4.85 -15.39 9.22
N ALA A 135 -4.28 -16.55 9.58
CA ALA A 135 -2.83 -16.69 9.78
C ALA A 135 -2.07 -16.50 8.46
N ASN A 136 -2.58 -17.02 7.34
CA ASN A 136 -1.96 -16.89 6.02
C ASN A 136 -1.98 -15.44 5.53
N PHE A 137 -3.10 -14.71 5.68
CA PHE A 137 -3.14 -13.27 5.37
C PHE A 137 -2.26 -12.44 6.30
N ASN A 138 -2.10 -12.83 7.57
CA ASN A 138 -1.16 -12.18 8.48
C ASN A 138 0.29 -12.35 8.00
N LYS A 139 0.69 -13.57 7.59
CA LYS A 139 2.02 -13.82 7.00
C LYS A 139 2.25 -12.97 5.74
N LEU A 140 1.26 -12.89 4.85
CA LEU A 140 1.33 -12.02 3.66
C LEU A 140 1.46 -10.55 4.04
N SER A 141 0.71 -10.08 5.04
CA SER A 141 0.81 -8.71 5.55
C SER A 141 2.19 -8.38 6.14
N VAL A 142 2.83 -9.37 6.80
CA VAL A 142 4.21 -9.24 7.28
C VAL A 142 5.16 -9.07 6.09
N SER A 143 5.01 -9.88 5.03
CA SER A 143 5.86 -9.75 3.83
C SER A 143 5.71 -8.37 3.17
N PHE A 144 4.51 -7.80 3.14
CA PHE A 144 4.30 -6.43 2.65
C PHE A 144 4.94 -5.36 3.55
N SER A 145 4.99 -5.58 4.87
CA SER A 145 5.69 -4.67 5.78
C SER A 145 7.20 -4.71 5.56
N ILE A 146 7.76 -5.90 5.37
CA ILE A 146 9.18 -6.10 5.03
C ILE A 146 9.51 -5.40 3.70
N SER A 147 8.69 -5.61 2.69
CA SER A 147 8.89 -4.96 1.38
C SER A 147 8.74 -3.44 1.46
N GLY A 148 7.81 -2.95 2.29
CA GLY A 148 7.61 -1.53 2.53
C GLY A 148 8.84 -0.85 3.15
N PHE A 149 9.64 -1.61 3.91
CA PHE A 149 10.95 -1.19 4.42
C PHE A 149 12.04 -1.35 3.36
N LEU A 150 12.19 -2.55 2.81
CA LEU A 150 13.28 -2.88 1.90
C LEU A 150 13.25 -2.08 0.59
N GLY A 151 12.06 -1.87 0.01
CA GLY A 151 11.92 -1.19 -1.28
C GLY A 151 12.50 0.23 -1.28
N PRO A 152 12.02 1.14 -0.42
CA PRO A 152 12.54 2.50 -0.33
C PRO A 152 14.01 2.57 0.07
N VAL A 153 14.44 1.72 1.01
CA VAL A 153 15.84 1.67 1.45
C VAL A 153 16.74 1.23 0.29
N LEU A 154 16.39 0.14 -0.39
CA LEU A 154 17.14 -0.34 -1.57
C LEU A 154 17.21 0.72 -2.66
N ALA A 155 16.09 1.36 -2.98
CA ALA A 155 16.03 2.41 -3.99
C ALA A 155 16.93 3.61 -3.60
N GLY A 156 16.84 4.07 -2.35
CA GLY A 156 17.63 5.20 -1.87
C GLY A 156 19.13 4.94 -1.92
N PHE A 157 19.59 3.80 -1.38
CA PHE A 157 21.01 3.44 -1.41
C PHE A 157 21.52 3.18 -2.85
N ALA A 158 20.71 2.56 -3.70
CA ALA A 158 21.07 2.35 -5.09
C ALA A 158 21.19 3.68 -5.86
N ILE A 159 20.34 4.67 -5.58
CA ILE A 159 20.45 6.01 -6.20
C ILE A 159 21.75 6.68 -5.80
N ASP A 160 22.11 6.68 -4.51
CA ASP A 160 23.31 7.36 -4.02
C ASP A 160 24.60 6.67 -4.50
N SER A 161 24.59 5.32 -4.64
CA SER A 161 25.78 4.56 -5.01
C SER A 161 25.97 4.38 -6.53
N LEU A 162 24.87 4.16 -7.27
CA LEU A 162 24.90 3.79 -8.69
C LEU A 162 24.23 4.84 -9.60
N GLY A 163 23.51 5.78 -8.99
CA GLY A 163 22.74 6.80 -9.70
C GLY A 163 21.33 6.33 -10.09
N HIS A 164 20.49 7.29 -10.48
CA HIS A 164 19.05 7.10 -10.69
C HIS A 164 18.72 6.03 -11.75
N ARG A 165 19.44 6.00 -12.89
CA ARG A 165 19.15 5.04 -13.96
C ARG A 165 19.49 3.61 -13.55
N ALA A 166 20.68 3.40 -13.01
CA ALA A 166 21.11 2.06 -12.57
C ALA A 166 20.24 1.50 -11.44
N THR A 167 19.62 2.35 -10.62
CA THR A 167 18.65 1.93 -9.61
C THR A 167 17.47 1.15 -10.20
N PHE A 168 16.99 1.53 -11.38
CA PHE A 168 15.91 0.79 -12.04
C PHE A 168 16.35 -0.62 -12.45
N LEU A 169 17.62 -0.79 -12.87
CA LEU A 169 18.17 -2.11 -13.12
C LEU A 169 18.26 -2.94 -11.83
N VAL A 170 18.70 -2.35 -10.72
CA VAL A 170 18.75 -3.03 -9.41
C VAL A 170 17.35 -3.49 -9.00
N LEU A 171 16.35 -2.64 -9.14
CA LEU A 171 14.95 -2.98 -8.82
C LEU A 171 14.38 -4.05 -9.77
N ALA A 172 14.70 -3.99 -11.07
CA ALA A 172 14.33 -5.01 -12.03
C ALA A 172 14.94 -6.37 -11.65
N LEU A 173 16.22 -6.39 -11.31
CA LEU A 173 16.93 -7.60 -10.84
C LEU A 173 16.41 -8.09 -9.49
N CYS A 174 15.86 -7.23 -8.64
CA CYS A 174 15.20 -7.63 -7.39
C CYS A 174 13.88 -8.38 -7.65
N ALA A 175 13.12 -8.03 -8.69
CA ALA A 175 11.85 -8.69 -9.02
C ALA A 175 12.04 -10.03 -9.74
N LEU A 176 13.09 -10.20 -10.54
CA LEU A 176 13.35 -11.43 -11.31
C LEU A 176 13.43 -12.72 -10.47
N PRO A 177 14.17 -12.77 -9.35
CA PRO A 177 14.19 -13.95 -8.51
C PRO A 177 12.81 -14.31 -7.97
N GLY A 178 11.91 -13.32 -7.79
CA GLY A 178 10.53 -13.58 -7.41
C GLY A 178 9.78 -14.40 -8.47
N ALA A 179 9.95 -14.09 -9.75
CA ALA A 179 9.42 -14.91 -10.85
C ALA A 179 10.07 -16.30 -10.89
N ALA A 180 11.40 -16.36 -10.75
CA ALA A 180 12.15 -17.61 -10.75
C ALA A 180 11.71 -18.55 -9.61
N VAL A 181 11.51 -18.04 -8.41
CA VAL A 181 11.00 -18.81 -7.27
C VAL A 181 9.66 -19.46 -7.59
N LEU A 182 8.74 -18.76 -8.26
CA LEU A 182 7.45 -19.32 -8.65
C LEU A 182 7.57 -20.42 -9.71
N VAL A 183 8.48 -20.26 -10.67
CA VAL A 183 8.73 -21.26 -11.73
C VAL A 183 9.40 -22.51 -11.15
N LEU A 184 10.47 -22.32 -10.35
CA LEU A 184 11.28 -23.41 -9.83
C LEU A 184 10.60 -24.20 -8.71
N SER A 185 9.74 -23.56 -7.93
CA SER A 185 9.05 -24.23 -6.82
C SER A 185 8.08 -25.32 -7.26
N LYS A 186 7.76 -25.41 -8.58
CA LYS A 186 6.80 -26.37 -9.15
C LYS A 186 5.49 -26.47 -8.35
N VAL A 187 5.12 -25.39 -7.66
CA VAL A 187 3.96 -25.33 -6.77
C VAL A 187 2.69 -25.50 -7.61
N LYS A 188 1.99 -26.58 -7.38
CA LYS A 188 0.60 -26.71 -7.88
C LYS A 188 -0.28 -25.90 -6.95
N LEU A 189 -0.55 -24.66 -7.33
CA LEU A 189 -1.48 -23.82 -6.59
C LEU A 189 -2.91 -24.35 -6.77
N PRO A 190 -3.74 -24.28 -5.70
CA PRO A 190 -5.14 -24.68 -5.82
C PRO A 190 -5.79 -23.89 -6.96
N GLY A 191 -6.47 -24.61 -7.86
CA GLY A 191 -7.28 -23.96 -8.88
C GLY A 191 -8.35 -23.09 -8.22
N THR A 192 -8.61 -21.93 -8.76
CA THR A 192 -9.74 -21.10 -8.32
C THR A 192 -11.03 -21.83 -8.64
N ALA A 193 -11.72 -22.32 -7.60
CA ALA A 193 -13.09 -22.78 -7.79
C ALA A 193 -13.91 -21.58 -8.31
N PRO A 194 -14.75 -21.75 -9.35
CA PRO A 194 -15.62 -20.68 -9.82
C PRO A 194 -16.47 -20.21 -8.64
N ARG A 195 -16.30 -18.96 -8.24
CA ARG A 195 -17.12 -18.36 -7.18
C ARG A 195 -18.55 -18.37 -7.66
N ALA A 196 -19.44 -19.02 -6.90
CA ALA A 196 -20.86 -19.05 -7.19
C ALA A 196 -21.38 -17.63 -7.49
N ARG A 197 -22.03 -17.49 -8.63
CA ARG A 197 -22.49 -16.21 -9.22
C ARG A 197 -23.74 -15.64 -8.56
N ASP A 198 -24.17 -16.15 -7.41
CA ASP A 198 -25.38 -15.74 -6.71
C ASP A 198 -25.15 -14.54 -5.75
N ALA A 199 -24.38 -13.55 -6.18
CA ALA A 199 -24.50 -12.25 -5.54
C ALA A 199 -25.75 -11.56 -6.11
N LYS A 200 -26.90 -11.64 -5.41
CA LYS A 200 -28.05 -10.76 -5.62
C LYS A 200 -27.51 -9.36 -5.90
N LYS A 201 -28.02 -8.69 -6.97
CA LYS A 201 -27.71 -7.28 -7.27
C LYS A 201 -28.22 -6.42 -6.11
N VAL A 202 -27.46 -6.35 -5.05
CA VAL A 202 -27.78 -5.51 -3.89
C VAL A 202 -27.38 -4.09 -4.21
N ARG A 203 -28.20 -3.12 -3.87
CA ARG A 203 -27.93 -1.71 -4.12
C ARG A 203 -26.79 -1.26 -3.21
N LEU A 204 -25.60 -1.07 -3.79
CA LEU A 204 -24.41 -0.51 -3.10
C LEU A 204 -24.73 0.82 -2.40
N ALA A 205 -25.72 1.57 -2.93
CA ALA A 205 -26.21 2.79 -2.34
C ALA A 205 -26.69 2.62 -0.88
N GLU A 206 -27.26 1.46 -0.51
CA GLU A 206 -27.72 1.21 0.86
C GLU A 206 -26.55 1.17 1.86
N LEU A 207 -25.42 0.56 1.48
CA LEU A 207 -24.22 0.54 2.31
C LEU A 207 -23.58 1.93 2.45
N LEU A 208 -23.65 2.73 1.38
CA LEU A 208 -23.14 4.12 1.40
C LEU A 208 -24.04 5.05 2.21
N LEU A 209 -25.33 4.75 2.34
CA LEU A 209 -26.30 5.53 3.12
C LEU A 209 -26.40 5.11 4.57
N ASP A 210 -25.88 3.93 4.95
CA ASP A 210 -25.82 3.50 6.34
C ASP A 210 -24.91 4.39 7.17
N ARG A 211 -25.47 5.11 8.14
CA ARG A 211 -24.73 6.07 8.98
C ARG A 211 -23.59 5.45 9.78
N ARG A 212 -23.69 4.16 10.17
CA ARG A 212 -22.63 3.46 10.90
C ARG A 212 -21.45 3.18 9.98
N LEU A 213 -21.72 2.66 8.77
CA LEU A 213 -20.71 2.39 7.75
C LEU A 213 -20.10 3.68 7.20
N GLN A 214 -20.88 4.74 6.98
CA GLN A 214 -20.35 6.05 6.55
C GLN A 214 -19.25 6.55 7.49
N ARG A 215 -19.46 6.44 8.80
CA ARG A 215 -18.48 6.84 9.81
C ARG A 215 -17.16 6.07 9.67
N VAL A 216 -17.27 4.76 9.45
CA VAL A 216 -16.10 3.89 9.25
C VAL A 216 -15.41 4.22 7.93
N PHE A 217 -16.16 4.46 6.86
CA PHE A 217 -15.62 4.82 5.54
C PHE A 217 -14.90 6.17 5.57
N ILE A 218 -15.46 7.18 6.22
CA ILE A 218 -14.82 8.50 6.38
C ILE A 218 -13.50 8.35 7.16
N ALA A 219 -13.52 7.65 8.29
CA ALA A 219 -12.31 7.40 9.08
C ALA A 219 -11.26 6.63 8.27
N SER A 220 -11.68 5.59 7.52
CA SER A 220 -10.80 4.82 6.65
C SER A 220 -10.20 5.67 5.53
N ALA A 221 -11.00 6.50 4.88
CA ALA A 221 -10.54 7.37 3.79
C ALA A 221 -9.49 8.37 4.30
N LEU A 222 -9.75 9.07 5.41
CA LEU A 222 -8.81 10.03 5.99
C LEU A 222 -7.46 9.39 6.36
N LEU A 223 -7.49 8.21 6.98
CA LEU A 223 -6.26 7.49 7.35
C LEU A 223 -5.51 6.93 6.13
N SER A 224 -6.23 6.51 5.08
CA SER A 224 -5.61 6.10 3.82
C SER A 224 -5.00 7.28 3.08
N ILE A 225 -5.69 8.41 3.02
CA ILE A 225 -5.17 9.66 2.44
C ILE A 225 -3.90 10.09 3.18
N ALA A 226 -3.89 9.98 4.52
CA ALA A 226 -2.70 10.31 5.32
C ALA A 226 -1.51 9.39 4.98
N TRP A 227 -1.77 8.10 4.76
CA TRP A 227 -0.72 7.16 4.32
C TRP A 227 -0.13 7.57 2.96
N ASP A 228 -0.99 7.84 1.99
CA ASP A 228 -0.58 8.20 0.63
C ASP A 228 0.10 9.57 0.59
N ALA A 229 -0.37 10.53 1.39
CA ALA A 229 0.23 11.85 1.53
C ALA A 229 1.68 11.78 2.04
N PHE A 230 1.96 10.92 3.04
CA PHE A 230 3.31 10.71 3.54
C PHE A 230 4.23 10.10 2.48
N ALA A 231 3.78 9.02 1.84
CA ALA A 231 4.55 8.34 0.80
C ALA A 231 4.85 9.24 -0.41
N PHE A 232 3.93 10.16 -0.73
CA PHE A 232 4.10 11.15 -1.80
C PHE A 232 4.99 12.32 -1.37
N ALA A 233 4.73 12.89 -0.19
CA ALA A 233 5.34 14.16 0.23
C ALA A 233 6.80 14.01 0.69
N ILE A 234 7.16 12.90 1.33
CA ILE A 234 8.51 12.73 1.90
C ILE A 234 9.62 12.76 0.84
N PRO A 235 9.53 12.09 -0.31
CA PRO A 235 10.57 12.21 -1.34
C PRO A 235 10.72 13.65 -1.88
N LEU A 236 9.62 14.36 -2.07
CA LEU A 236 9.62 15.75 -2.52
C LEU A 236 10.20 16.70 -1.44
N TYR A 237 9.74 16.55 -0.20
CA TYR A 237 10.18 17.37 0.92
C TYR A 237 11.65 17.14 1.25
N GLY A 238 12.05 15.87 1.36
CA GLY A 238 13.44 15.49 1.63
C GLY A 238 14.41 15.98 0.53
N SER A 239 14.01 15.88 -0.73
CA SER A 239 14.80 16.43 -1.84
C SER A 239 14.95 17.95 -1.76
N ARG A 240 13.91 18.70 -1.35
CA ARG A 240 13.98 20.16 -1.12
C ARG A 240 14.88 20.53 0.05
N LEU A 241 14.97 19.68 1.07
CA LEU A 241 15.91 19.85 2.18
C LEU A 241 17.35 19.45 1.83
N GLY A 242 17.60 18.99 0.59
CA GLY A 242 18.93 18.54 0.15
C GLY A 242 19.33 17.18 0.74
N LEU A 243 18.38 16.39 1.26
CA LEU A 243 18.67 15.06 1.81
C LEU A 243 19.04 14.09 0.69
N SER A 244 20.00 13.20 0.98
CA SER A 244 20.36 12.13 0.05
C SER A 244 19.23 11.14 -0.15
N ALA A 245 19.23 10.42 -1.26
CA ALA A 245 18.20 9.43 -1.57
C ALA A 245 18.16 8.29 -0.54
N SER A 246 19.32 7.88 0.00
CA SER A 246 19.40 6.88 1.07
C SER A 246 18.73 7.36 2.36
N VAL A 247 18.90 8.62 2.73
CA VAL A 247 18.23 9.20 3.90
C VAL A 247 16.71 9.24 3.69
N ILE A 248 16.25 9.67 2.52
CA ILE A 248 14.82 9.64 2.17
C ILE A 248 14.28 8.21 2.24
N GLY A 249 15.03 7.24 1.70
CA GLY A 249 14.70 5.82 1.78
C GLY A 249 14.61 5.31 3.23
N LEU A 250 15.54 5.74 4.11
CA LEU A 250 15.52 5.41 5.54
C LEU A 250 14.33 6.02 6.28
N VAL A 251 13.92 7.25 5.95
CA VAL A 251 12.72 7.89 6.54
C VAL A 251 11.46 7.09 6.18
N LEU A 252 11.30 6.70 4.91
CA LEU A 252 10.20 5.83 4.47
C LEU A 252 10.30 4.43 5.09
N GLY A 253 11.51 3.92 5.24
CA GLY A 253 11.79 2.67 5.93
C GLY A 253 11.43 2.72 7.43
N ALA A 254 11.77 3.81 8.13
CA ALA A 254 11.41 4.00 9.53
C ALA A 254 9.88 4.00 9.73
N PHE A 255 9.15 4.65 8.84
CA PHE A 255 7.68 4.59 8.79
C PHE A 255 7.19 3.14 8.63
N ALA A 256 7.75 2.39 7.67
CA ALA A 256 7.35 0.99 7.43
C ALA A 256 7.71 0.08 8.62
N ALA A 257 8.88 0.25 9.22
CA ALA A 257 9.29 -0.45 10.43
C ALA A 257 8.33 -0.19 11.61
N ALA A 258 7.91 1.07 11.79
CA ALA A 258 6.93 1.43 12.81
C ALA A 258 5.56 0.78 12.57
N THR A 259 5.10 0.73 11.31
CA THR A 259 3.84 0.04 10.96
C THR A 259 3.90 -1.45 11.25
N PHE A 260 5.06 -2.08 11.06
CA PHE A 260 5.29 -3.47 11.45
C PHE A 260 5.28 -3.62 12.98
N THR A 261 6.03 -2.76 13.67
CA THR A 261 6.17 -2.79 15.13
C THR A 261 4.81 -2.70 15.82
N ILE A 262 3.98 -1.72 15.47
CA ILE A 262 2.68 -1.55 16.13
C ILE A 262 1.76 -2.75 15.88
N ARG A 263 1.85 -3.42 14.72
CA ARG A 263 1.04 -4.61 14.42
C ARG A 263 1.36 -5.79 15.34
N LEU A 264 2.60 -5.91 15.83
CA LEU A 264 2.97 -6.92 16.83
C LEU A 264 2.28 -6.69 18.18
N PHE A 265 2.10 -5.44 18.57
CA PHE A 265 1.46 -5.06 19.84
C PHE A 265 -0.06 -4.91 19.73
N LEU A 266 -0.60 -4.91 18.52
CA LEU A 266 -2.01 -4.66 18.27
C LEU A 266 -2.96 -5.67 18.96
N PRO A 267 -2.66 -7.00 19.03
CA PRO A 267 -3.50 -7.93 19.77
C PRO A 267 -3.63 -7.59 21.26
N ALA A 268 -2.54 -7.14 21.88
CA ALA A 268 -2.55 -6.71 23.30
C ALA A 268 -3.33 -5.39 23.48
N LEU A 269 -3.18 -4.48 22.53
CA LEU A 269 -3.82 -3.17 22.55
C LEU A 269 -5.33 -3.27 22.34
N SER A 270 -5.77 -4.14 21.42
CA SER A 270 -7.17 -4.38 21.08
C SER A 270 -7.95 -5.13 22.19
N ARG A 271 -7.25 -5.88 23.07
CA ARG A 271 -7.86 -6.46 24.29
C ARG A 271 -8.22 -5.39 25.31
N ARG A 272 -7.46 -4.30 25.40
CA ARG A 272 -7.63 -3.24 26.39
C ARG A 272 -8.46 -2.06 25.90
N HIS A 273 -8.54 -1.85 24.60
CA HIS A 273 -9.15 -0.66 24.01
C HIS A 273 -10.10 -1.00 22.86
N LYS A 274 -11.26 -0.34 22.83
CA LYS A 274 -12.22 -0.45 21.72
C LYS A 274 -11.61 0.09 20.40
N PRO A 275 -11.95 -0.49 19.23
CA PRO A 275 -11.40 -0.07 17.94
C PRO A 275 -11.52 1.44 17.66
N TRP A 276 -12.65 2.06 17.97
CA TRP A 276 -12.85 3.51 17.82
C TRP A 276 -11.89 4.35 18.66
N LYS A 277 -11.50 3.89 19.86
CA LYS A 277 -10.50 4.59 20.69
C LYS A 277 -9.13 4.54 20.04
N LEU A 278 -8.75 3.41 19.45
CA LEU A 278 -7.48 3.25 18.75
C LEU A 278 -7.43 4.10 17.48
N ILE A 279 -8.51 4.17 16.71
CA ILE A 279 -8.62 5.06 15.54
C ILE A 279 -8.50 6.53 15.96
N PHE A 280 -9.16 6.93 17.05
CA PHE A 280 -9.06 8.29 17.57
C PHE A 280 -7.61 8.65 17.95
N ILE A 281 -6.92 7.78 18.70
CA ILE A 281 -5.51 7.96 19.08
C ILE A 281 -4.62 8.01 17.82
N SER A 282 -4.86 7.13 16.84
CA SER A 282 -4.17 7.14 15.56
C SER A 282 -4.30 8.49 14.85
N MET A 283 -5.52 9.02 14.74
CA MET A 283 -5.77 10.32 14.10
C MET A 283 -5.08 11.47 14.82
N LEU A 284 -5.10 11.48 16.17
CA LEU A 284 -4.43 12.52 16.96
C LEU A 284 -2.90 12.45 16.81
N CYS A 285 -2.33 11.24 16.89
CA CYS A 285 -0.90 11.03 16.66
C CYS A 285 -0.49 11.51 15.28
N CYS A 286 -1.22 11.09 14.23
CA CYS A 286 -0.94 11.50 12.87
C CYS A 286 -1.14 13.02 12.66
N CYS A 287 -2.18 13.61 13.25
CA CYS A 287 -2.42 15.06 13.23
C CYS A 287 -1.21 15.82 13.80
N ALA A 288 -0.72 15.41 14.96
CA ALA A 288 0.45 16.03 15.59
C ALA A 288 1.71 15.86 14.72
N CYS A 289 1.95 14.67 14.18
CA CYS A 289 3.09 14.42 13.29
C CYS A 289 3.02 15.31 12.05
N TYR A 290 1.86 15.39 11.39
CA TYR A 290 1.69 16.24 10.20
C TYR A 290 1.81 17.74 10.51
N ALA A 291 1.39 18.20 11.68
CA ALA A 291 1.58 19.60 12.11
C ALA A 291 3.08 19.92 12.34
N LEU A 292 3.85 18.96 12.80
CA LEU A 292 5.28 19.14 13.11
C LEU A 292 6.17 18.97 11.87
N LEU A 293 5.78 18.18 10.86
CA LEU A 293 6.59 17.93 9.66
C LEU A 293 7.10 19.19 8.97
N PRO A 294 6.29 20.27 8.76
CA PRO A 294 6.80 21.48 8.14
C PRO A 294 7.88 22.21 8.94
N LEU A 295 8.01 21.93 10.23
CA LEU A 295 8.97 22.55 11.14
C LEU A 295 10.28 21.75 11.22
N THR A 296 10.39 20.62 10.52
CA THR A 296 11.58 19.78 10.52
C THR A 296 12.50 20.18 9.38
N ASP A 297 13.76 20.43 9.69
CA ASP A 297 14.83 20.80 8.77
C ASP A 297 15.98 19.79 8.74
N ASN A 298 15.94 18.77 9.60
CA ASN A 298 17.01 17.80 9.73
C ASN A 298 16.51 16.36 9.91
N VAL A 299 17.41 15.42 9.70
CA VAL A 299 17.12 13.96 9.74
C VAL A 299 16.78 13.51 11.17
N ALA A 300 17.40 14.11 12.18
CA ALA A 300 17.21 13.71 13.58
C ALA A 300 15.78 13.95 14.08
N THR A 301 15.09 14.94 13.52
CA THR A 301 13.66 15.21 13.80
C THR A 301 12.73 14.47 12.85
N LEU A 302 13.12 14.31 11.58
CA LEU A 302 12.28 13.69 10.56
C LEU A 302 12.10 12.17 10.78
N LEU A 303 13.15 11.46 11.20
CA LEU A 303 13.09 10.02 11.47
C LEU A 303 12.11 9.65 12.60
N PRO A 304 12.18 10.27 13.81
CA PRO A 304 11.22 10.01 14.88
C PRO A 304 9.78 10.36 14.50
N LEU A 305 9.55 11.44 13.72
CA LEU A 305 8.21 11.80 13.26
C LEU A 305 7.67 10.80 12.26
N ALA A 306 8.50 10.33 11.31
CA ALA A 306 8.14 9.28 10.38
C ALA A 306 7.79 7.97 11.12
N PHE A 307 8.57 7.61 12.14
CA PHE A 307 8.31 6.44 12.97
C PHE A 307 7.00 6.61 13.77
N ALA A 308 6.80 7.75 14.43
CA ALA A 308 5.56 8.02 15.18
C ALA A 308 4.32 7.99 14.27
N LEU A 309 4.41 8.57 13.06
CA LEU A 309 3.36 8.53 12.05
C LEU A 309 3.07 7.09 11.61
N GLY A 310 4.13 6.28 11.42
CA GLY A 310 4.01 4.86 11.10
C GLY A 310 3.31 4.05 12.20
N LEU A 311 3.58 4.33 13.49
CA LEU A 311 2.86 3.73 14.61
C LEU A 311 1.35 4.08 14.55
N GLY A 312 1.03 5.35 14.33
CA GLY A 312 -0.35 5.82 14.21
C GLY A 312 -1.09 5.14 13.05
N LEU A 313 -0.57 5.23 11.84
CA LEU A 313 -1.22 4.67 10.64
C LEU A 313 -1.22 3.14 10.60
N GLY A 314 -0.18 2.50 11.18
CA GLY A 314 -0.05 1.04 11.17
C GLY A 314 -1.17 0.32 11.93
N MET A 315 -1.72 0.93 13.00
CA MET A 315 -2.84 0.34 13.74
C MET A 315 -4.20 0.58 13.08
N SER A 316 -4.31 1.53 12.18
CA SER A 316 -5.59 1.98 11.64
C SER A 316 -6.30 0.93 10.77
N GLN A 317 -5.60 0.29 9.86
CA GLN A 317 -6.20 -0.64 8.89
C GLN A 317 -6.89 -1.84 9.54
N PRO A 318 -6.26 -2.59 10.49
CA PRO A 318 -6.94 -3.69 11.16
C PRO A 318 -8.16 -3.24 11.98
N MET A 319 -8.09 -2.05 12.60
CA MET A 319 -9.21 -1.50 13.37
C MET A 319 -10.39 -1.11 12.49
N VAL A 320 -10.12 -0.51 11.33
CA VAL A 320 -11.16 -0.18 10.33
C VAL A 320 -11.83 -1.45 9.81
N LEU A 321 -11.06 -2.50 9.47
CA LEU A 321 -11.63 -3.77 9.03
C LEU A 321 -12.51 -4.41 10.10
N SER A 322 -12.06 -4.41 11.36
CA SER A 322 -12.85 -4.88 12.49
C SER A 322 -14.18 -4.11 12.62
N LEU A 323 -14.16 -2.79 12.48
CA LEU A 323 -15.37 -1.96 12.54
C LEU A 323 -16.31 -2.20 11.35
N ILE A 324 -15.78 -2.45 10.14
CA ILE A 324 -16.60 -2.81 8.99
C ILE A 324 -17.36 -4.12 9.26
N HIS A 325 -16.66 -5.13 9.76
CA HIS A 325 -17.28 -6.41 10.07
C HIS A 325 -18.37 -6.32 11.14
N THR A 326 -18.21 -5.41 12.12
CA THR A 326 -19.21 -5.22 13.19
C THR A 326 -20.33 -4.27 12.81
N ALA A 327 -20.11 -3.35 11.87
CA ALA A 327 -21.11 -2.37 11.44
C ALA A 327 -21.91 -2.84 10.21
N ALA A 328 -21.37 -3.74 9.41
CA ALA A 328 -22.04 -4.24 8.21
C ALA A 328 -23.26 -5.11 8.58
N PRO A 329 -24.36 -5.01 7.81
CA PRO A 329 -25.48 -5.94 7.95
C PRO A 329 -25.02 -7.40 7.78
N GLU A 330 -25.76 -8.33 8.37
CA GLU A 330 -25.45 -9.77 8.30
C GLU A 330 -25.29 -10.23 6.85
N GLY A 331 -24.19 -10.96 6.58
CA GLY A 331 -23.87 -11.48 5.25
C GLY A 331 -23.29 -10.45 4.27
N ARG A 332 -23.21 -9.13 4.61
CA ARG A 332 -22.78 -8.06 3.70
C ARG A 332 -21.40 -7.44 4.03
N ALA A 333 -20.68 -8.01 4.98
CA ALA A 333 -19.36 -7.50 5.36
C ALA A 333 -18.37 -7.47 4.18
N GLY A 334 -18.41 -8.48 3.30
CA GLY A 334 -17.58 -8.53 2.09
C GLY A 334 -17.86 -7.38 1.11
N GLU A 335 -19.14 -6.99 0.93
CA GLU A 335 -19.52 -5.85 0.10
C GLU A 335 -19.01 -4.53 0.72
N ALA A 336 -19.15 -4.35 2.02
CA ALA A 336 -18.66 -3.17 2.72
C ALA A 336 -17.13 -3.04 2.63
N VAL A 337 -16.39 -4.16 2.73
CA VAL A 337 -14.93 -4.19 2.47
C VAL A 337 -14.63 -3.82 1.01
N GLY A 338 -15.43 -4.28 0.06
CA GLY A 338 -15.32 -3.90 -1.35
C GLY A 338 -15.49 -2.40 -1.59
N VAL A 339 -16.53 -1.79 -0.99
CA VAL A 339 -16.75 -0.34 -1.05
C VAL A 339 -15.56 0.42 -0.47
N ARG A 340 -15.06 0.00 0.71
CA ARG A 340 -13.86 0.59 1.30
C ARG A 340 -12.66 0.50 0.35
N SER A 341 -12.45 -0.67 -0.26
CA SER A 341 -11.30 -0.88 -1.17
C SER A 341 -11.39 0.05 -2.39
N ALA A 342 -12.60 0.25 -2.94
CA ALA A 342 -12.81 1.20 -4.03
C ALA A 342 -12.49 2.64 -3.60
N LEU A 343 -12.93 3.06 -2.40
CA LEU A 343 -12.62 4.39 -1.84
C LEU A 343 -11.11 4.58 -1.65
N VAL A 344 -10.41 3.57 -1.13
CA VAL A 344 -8.94 3.60 -0.94
C VAL A 344 -8.24 3.71 -2.30
N THR A 345 -8.61 2.90 -3.27
CA THR A 345 -7.99 2.93 -4.61
C THR A 345 -8.24 4.27 -5.32
N PHE A 346 -9.46 4.82 -5.19
CA PHE A 346 -9.77 6.17 -5.68
C PHE A 346 -8.87 7.22 -5.02
N SER A 347 -8.71 7.15 -3.70
CA SER A 347 -7.83 8.04 -2.95
C SER A 347 -6.39 7.95 -3.44
N GLN A 348 -5.86 6.74 -3.64
CA GLN A 348 -4.49 6.51 -4.13
C GLN A 348 -4.25 7.10 -5.52
N THR A 349 -5.29 7.27 -6.31
CA THR A 349 -5.18 7.88 -7.65
C THR A 349 -5.39 9.40 -7.60
N ALA A 350 -6.42 9.86 -6.88
CA ALA A 350 -6.81 11.27 -6.87
C ALA A 350 -5.94 12.14 -5.96
N MET A 351 -5.53 11.62 -4.78
CA MET A 351 -4.81 12.43 -3.80
C MET A 351 -3.42 12.87 -4.23
N PRO A 352 -2.58 12.04 -4.90
CA PRO A 352 -1.31 12.51 -5.42
C PRO A 352 -1.44 13.67 -6.41
N LEU A 353 -2.50 13.69 -7.24
CA LEU A 353 -2.79 14.82 -8.15
C LEU A 353 -3.12 16.09 -7.38
N LEU A 354 -3.99 16.00 -6.38
CA LEU A 354 -4.38 17.14 -5.55
C LEU A 354 -3.20 17.67 -4.74
N PHE A 355 -2.43 16.80 -4.10
CA PHE A 355 -1.24 17.18 -3.34
C PHE A 355 -0.13 17.68 -4.25
N GLY A 356 -0.01 17.12 -5.46
CA GLY A 356 0.91 17.59 -6.48
C GLY A 356 0.58 19.01 -6.95
N ALA A 357 -0.69 19.30 -7.23
CA ALA A 357 -1.15 20.63 -7.58
C ALA A 357 -0.92 21.63 -6.43
N LEU A 358 -1.31 21.26 -5.19
CA LEU A 358 -1.09 22.08 -4.00
C LEU A 358 0.41 22.33 -3.76
N GLY A 359 1.23 21.27 -3.89
CA GLY A 359 2.68 21.35 -3.69
C GLY A 359 3.41 22.14 -4.78
N ALA A 360 2.89 22.16 -6.01
CA ALA A 360 3.45 22.95 -7.10
C ALA A 360 3.17 24.45 -6.93
N THR A 361 1.99 24.80 -6.42
CA THR A 361 1.56 26.21 -6.26
C THR A 361 2.01 26.84 -4.95
N LEU A 362 1.85 26.13 -3.83
CA LEU A 362 2.04 26.67 -2.48
C LEU A 362 3.20 26.00 -1.70
N GLY A 363 3.86 25.01 -2.30
CA GLY A 363 4.91 24.23 -1.63
C GLY A 363 4.38 23.09 -0.78
N MET A 364 5.31 22.36 -0.11
CA MET A 364 4.96 21.12 0.62
C MET A 364 4.38 21.36 2.02
N ALA A 365 4.67 22.50 2.66
CA ALA A 365 4.14 22.80 3.99
C ALA A 365 2.60 22.83 4.03
N PRO A 366 1.88 23.47 3.09
CA PRO A 366 0.42 23.40 3.03
C PRO A 366 -0.15 22.00 2.87
N VAL A 367 0.55 21.08 2.19
CA VAL A 367 0.13 19.66 2.08
C VAL A 367 0.08 19.02 3.48
N PHE A 368 1.13 19.21 4.27
CA PHE A 368 1.20 18.68 5.63
C PHE A 368 0.16 19.33 6.56
N ILE A 369 0.00 20.66 6.49
CA ILE A 369 -0.99 21.38 7.29
C ILE A 369 -2.41 20.94 6.94
N THR A 370 -2.73 20.81 5.64
CA THR A 370 -4.04 20.31 5.19
C THR A 370 -4.32 18.93 5.76
N MET A 371 -3.33 18.03 5.74
CA MET A 371 -3.49 16.70 6.33
C MET A 371 -3.69 16.74 7.84
N SER A 372 -2.96 17.60 8.54
CA SER A 372 -3.15 17.81 9.98
C SER A 372 -4.57 18.27 10.29
N VAL A 373 -5.08 19.27 9.58
CA VAL A 373 -6.45 19.81 9.75
C VAL A 373 -7.51 18.75 9.45
N LEU A 374 -7.36 18.00 8.36
CA LEU A 374 -8.27 16.91 8.00
C LEU A 374 -8.31 15.81 9.07
N LEU A 375 -7.15 15.44 9.63
CA LEU A 375 -7.06 14.45 10.69
C LEU A 375 -7.62 14.96 12.02
N ALA A 376 -7.43 16.25 12.35
CA ALA A 376 -8.05 16.89 13.51
C ALA A 376 -9.58 16.87 13.39
N GLY A 377 -10.11 17.24 12.22
CA GLY A 377 -11.54 17.16 11.91
C GLY A 377 -12.08 15.73 12.00
N GLY A 378 -11.32 14.76 11.48
CA GLY A 378 -11.62 13.33 11.60
C GLY A 378 -11.64 12.85 13.05
N ALA A 379 -10.66 13.24 13.85
CA ALA A 379 -10.61 12.90 15.27
C ALA A 379 -11.80 13.49 16.05
N TRP A 380 -12.14 14.75 15.78
CA TRP A 380 -13.32 15.38 16.37
C TRP A 380 -14.62 14.66 15.97
N PHE A 381 -14.76 14.28 14.69
CA PHE A 381 -15.90 13.54 14.19
C PHE A 381 -16.01 12.16 14.89
N VAL A 382 -14.91 11.41 15.01
CA VAL A 382 -14.86 10.12 15.71
C VAL A 382 -15.21 10.27 17.20
N ARG A 383 -14.75 11.34 17.86
CA ARG A 383 -15.08 11.64 19.26
C ARG A 383 -16.58 11.84 19.46
N ARG A 384 -17.24 12.65 18.61
CA ARG A 384 -18.69 12.91 18.69
C ARG A 384 -19.52 11.65 18.47
N THR A 385 -19.09 10.80 17.55
CA THR A 385 -19.83 9.57 17.24
C THR A 385 -19.66 8.47 18.28
N ARG A 386 -18.59 8.55 19.09
CA ARG A 386 -18.34 7.62 20.20
C ARG A 386 -19.30 7.86 21.40
N ALA A 387 -19.84 9.05 21.54
CA ALA A 387 -20.75 9.43 22.61
C ALA A 387 -22.23 9.10 22.33
N GLN A 388 -22.54 8.59 21.12
CA GLN A 388 -23.90 8.14 20.79
C GLN A 388 -23.97 6.63 20.95
N PRO A 389 -24.87 6.09 21.82
CA PRO A 389 -25.05 4.66 22.09
C PRO A 389 -25.46 3.88 20.84
#